data_02628a5cb5c1b8ec92f2dffe7554ca0a
#
_entry.id   02628a5cb5c1b8ec92f2dffe7554ca0a
#
_cell.length_a   1.000
_cell.length_b   1.000
_cell.length_c   1.000
_cell.angle_alpha   90.00
_cell.angle_beta   90.00
_cell.angle_gamma   90.00
#
_symmetry.space_group_name_H-M   'P 1'
#
loop_
_entity.id
_entity.type
_entity.pdbx_description
1 polymer ?
#
loop_
_entity_poly.entity_id
_entity_poly.type
_entity_poly.pdbx_seq_one_letter_code
_entity_poly.pdbx_strand_id
1 'polypeptide(L)'
;MSTDQEPTFTVKLLQLLLLSTYWGMQIWVTFISSFVMDNHLNRHTYGFIQSRLVPFYLHLGSACAFINLTIFAVYHPSELLDDREAFQVSKYFFNPDPAVLQIFIFFVSVTVIMADMHLIEQACGLGQDIGLSSNREAYAKLCETDVKYRYLSSRLWLYRFLSSLCNLCCIGCNFYSLCFMAENLSTL
;
A
#
# COMPACT_ATOMS: atom_id res chain seq x y z
N MET A 1 -10.72 7.75 38.19
CA MET A 1 -9.89 6.61 38.56
C MET A 1 -10.14 5.56 37.48
N SER A 2 -9.53 5.76 36.31
CA SER A 2 -9.58 4.81 35.21
C SER A 2 -8.55 3.72 35.52
N THR A 3 -9.03 2.54 35.86
CA THR A 3 -8.20 1.35 35.96
C THR A 3 -7.74 1.01 34.57
N ASP A 4 -6.48 1.30 34.27
CA ASP A 4 -5.79 0.74 33.11
C ASP A 4 -5.81 -0.79 33.30
N GLN A 5 -6.76 -1.44 32.62
CA GLN A 5 -6.82 -2.90 32.60
C GLN A 5 -5.75 -3.36 31.64
N GLU A 6 -4.70 -4.00 32.14
CA GLU A 6 -3.72 -4.65 31.27
C GLU A 6 -4.43 -5.63 30.31
N PRO A 7 -4.12 -5.56 29.02
CA PRO A 7 -4.73 -6.45 28.03
C PRO A 7 -4.38 -7.91 28.36
N THR A 8 -5.39 -8.76 28.34
CA THR A 8 -5.19 -10.21 28.56
C THR A 8 -4.21 -10.76 27.52
N PHE A 9 -3.45 -11.79 27.88
CA PHE A 9 -2.51 -12.47 26.98
C PHE A 9 -3.13 -12.80 25.61
N THR A 10 -4.40 -13.23 25.59
CA THR A 10 -5.15 -13.54 24.37
C THR A 10 -5.30 -12.31 23.46
N VAL A 11 -5.53 -11.14 24.00
CA VAL A 11 -5.67 -9.89 23.23
C VAL A 11 -4.33 -9.46 22.65
N LYS A 12 -3.25 -9.53 23.44
CA LYS A 12 -1.89 -9.25 22.96
C LYS A 12 -1.49 -10.20 21.83
N LEU A 13 -1.81 -11.49 21.97
CA LEU A 13 -1.56 -12.50 20.94
C LEU A 13 -2.37 -12.22 19.66
N LEU A 14 -3.63 -11.82 19.78
CA LEU A 14 -4.48 -11.46 18.65
C LEU A 14 -3.91 -10.24 17.89
N GLN A 15 -3.49 -9.21 18.59
CA GLN A 15 -2.83 -8.04 18.00
C GLN A 15 -1.56 -8.44 17.23
N LEU A 16 -0.72 -9.25 17.85
CA LEU A 16 0.52 -9.72 17.21
C LEU A 16 0.21 -10.55 15.96
N LEU A 17 -0.79 -11.43 15.99
CA LEU A 17 -1.24 -12.22 14.85
C LEU A 17 -1.74 -11.34 13.70
N LEU A 18 -2.57 -10.35 13.99
CA LEU A 18 -3.07 -9.42 12.96
C LEU A 18 -1.94 -8.62 12.32
N LEU A 19 -1.03 -8.10 13.13
CA LEU A 19 0.10 -7.32 12.64
C LEU A 19 1.06 -8.17 11.81
N SER A 20 1.40 -9.38 12.27
CA SER A 20 2.28 -10.29 11.55
C SER A 20 1.68 -10.80 10.24
N THR A 21 0.37 -11.06 10.22
CA THR A 21 -0.35 -11.46 9.00
C THR A 21 -0.34 -10.33 7.98
N TYR A 22 -0.63 -9.10 8.40
CA TYR A 22 -0.58 -7.94 7.52
C TYR A 22 0.83 -7.70 6.97
N TRP A 23 1.84 -7.75 7.82
CA TRP A 23 3.24 -7.59 7.41
C TRP A 23 3.69 -8.68 6.42
N GLY A 24 3.36 -9.95 6.69
CA GLY A 24 3.65 -11.05 5.78
C GLY A 24 2.97 -10.89 4.42
N MET A 25 1.71 -10.44 4.40
CA MET A 25 0.98 -10.14 3.18
C MET A 25 1.62 -8.96 2.41
N GLN A 26 2.09 -7.94 3.09
CA GLN A 26 2.78 -6.80 2.50
C GLN A 26 4.08 -7.22 1.80
N ILE A 27 4.88 -8.06 2.44
CA ILE A 27 6.10 -8.64 1.83
C ILE A 27 5.73 -9.50 0.62
N TRP A 28 4.74 -10.39 0.77
CA TRP A 28 4.31 -11.27 -0.31
C TRP A 28 3.88 -10.49 -1.55
N VAL A 29 2.99 -9.51 -1.39
CA VAL A 29 2.50 -8.68 -2.52
C VAL A 29 3.61 -7.85 -3.15
N THR A 30 4.51 -7.29 -2.34
CA THR A 30 5.56 -6.39 -2.83
C THR A 30 6.66 -7.13 -3.58
N PHE A 31 7.16 -8.23 -3.02
CA PHE A 31 8.34 -8.91 -3.57
C PHE A 31 7.99 -10.14 -4.37
N ILE A 32 7.19 -11.05 -3.83
CA ILE A 32 6.97 -12.36 -4.44
C ILE A 32 5.93 -12.27 -5.56
N SER A 33 4.76 -11.74 -5.27
CA SER A 33 3.67 -11.66 -6.24
C SER A 33 4.07 -10.80 -7.45
N SER A 34 4.72 -9.66 -7.21
CA SER A 34 5.20 -8.78 -8.29
C SER A 34 6.23 -9.47 -9.17
N PHE A 35 7.20 -10.15 -8.56
CA PHE A 35 8.24 -10.89 -9.31
C PHE A 35 7.67 -12.03 -10.14
N VAL A 36 6.78 -12.83 -9.56
CA VAL A 36 6.15 -13.96 -10.28
C VAL A 36 5.29 -13.46 -11.45
N MET A 37 4.50 -12.43 -11.21
CA MET A 37 3.64 -11.86 -12.27
C MET A 37 4.45 -11.20 -13.38
N ASP A 38 5.57 -10.54 -13.05
CA ASP A 38 6.45 -9.92 -14.03
C ASP A 38 7.05 -10.92 -15.02
N ASN A 39 7.39 -12.10 -14.54
CA ASN A 39 8.02 -13.13 -15.36
C ASN A 39 7.04 -13.99 -16.19
N HIS A 40 5.79 -14.12 -15.75
CA HIS A 40 4.83 -15.08 -16.32
C HIS A 40 3.63 -14.48 -17.02
N LEU A 41 3.38 -13.18 -16.86
CA LEU A 41 2.24 -12.50 -17.44
C LEU A 41 2.65 -11.50 -18.51
N ASN A 42 1.75 -11.28 -19.47
CA ASN A 42 1.89 -10.16 -20.38
C ASN A 42 1.59 -8.83 -19.66
N ARG A 43 2.13 -7.73 -20.18
CA ARG A 43 2.09 -6.41 -19.55
C ARG A 43 0.66 -5.91 -19.24
N HIS A 44 -0.28 -6.16 -20.16
CA HIS A 44 -1.67 -5.74 -19.98
C HIS A 44 -2.38 -6.55 -18.90
N THR A 45 -2.18 -7.87 -18.90
CA THR A 45 -2.75 -8.77 -17.87
C THR A 45 -2.15 -8.47 -16.49
N TYR A 46 -0.85 -8.22 -16.41
CA TYR A 46 -0.20 -7.78 -15.18
C TYR A 46 -0.85 -6.50 -14.62
N GLY A 47 -0.99 -5.46 -15.45
CA GLY A 47 -1.62 -4.20 -15.06
C GLY A 47 -3.09 -4.40 -14.60
N PHE A 48 -3.84 -5.24 -15.30
CA PHE A 48 -5.23 -5.54 -14.96
C PHE A 48 -5.34 -6.27 -13.60
N ILE A 49 -4.53 -7.31 -13.37
CA ILE A 49 -4.53 -8.03 -12.10
C ILE A 49 -4.11 -7.10 -10.96
N GLN A 50 -3.06 -6.31 -11.15
CA GLN A 50 -2.56 -5.39 -10.13
C GLN A 50 -3.59 -4.31 -9.78
N SER A 51 -4.34 -3.79 -10.76
CA SER A 51 -5.41 -2.81 -10.51
C SER A 51 -6.55 -3.35 -9.63
N ARG A 52 -6.76 -4.68 -9.63
CA ARG A 52 -7.74 -5.35 -8.77
C ARG A 52 -7.17 -5.77 -7.43
N LEU A 53 -5.94 -6.28 -7.42
CA LEU A 53 -5.28 -6.79 -6.22
C LEU A 53 -4.94 -5.67 -5.23
N VAL A 54 -4.45 -4.53 -5.71
CA VAL A 54 -3.99 -3.43 -4.85
C VAL A 54 -5.13 -2.84 -3.98
N PRO A 55 -6.32 -2.49 -4.51
CA PRO A 55 -7.42 -2.03 -3.68
C PRO A 55 -7.84 -3.04 -2.61
N PHE A 56 -7.92 -4.33 -2.97
CA PHE A 56 -8.28 -5.39 -2.04
C PHE A 56 -7.27 -5.51 -0.90
N TYR A 57 -5.99 -5.50 -1.23
CA TYR A 57 -4.90 -5.48 -0.27
C TYR A 57 -4.97 -4.28 0.68
N LEU A 58 -5.22 -3.07 0.14
CA LEU A 58 -5.34 -1.85 0.95
C LEU A 58 -6.53 -1.90 1.90
N HIS A 59 -7.68 -2.43 1.46
CA HIS A 59 -8.87 -2.58 2.32
C HIS A 59 -8.61 -3.55 3.47
N LEU A 60 -7.96 -4.67 3.18
CA LEU A 60 -7.61 -5.65 4.22
C LEU A 60 -6.61 -5.06 5.21
N GLY A 61 -5.60 -4.32 4.71
CA GLY A 61 -4.64 -3.61 5.56
C GLY A 61 -5.29 -2.56 6.45
N SER A 62 -6.20 -1.78 5.89
CA SER A 62 -6.96 -0.78 6.64
C SER A 62 -7.83 -1.43 7.74
N ALA A 63 -8.48 -2.55 7.45
CA ALA A 63 -9.25 -3.28 8.44
C ALA A 63 -8.37 -3.81 9.59
N CYS A 64 -7.21 -4.40 9.29
CA CYS A 64 -6.26 -4.85 10.30
C CYS A 64 -5.73 -3.69 11.15
N ALA A 65 -5.40 -2.56 10.53
CA ALA A 65 -4.93 -1.37 11.25
C ALA A 65 -6.02 -0.81 12.16
N PHE A 66 -7.27 -0.73 11.69
CA PHE A 66 -8.40 -0.26 12.48
C PHE A 66 -8.66 -1.14 13.69
N ILE A 67 -8.64 -2.47 13.54
CA ILE A 67 -8.81 -3.41 14.65
C ILE A 67 -7.70 -3.23 15.69
N ASN A 68 -6.43 -3.15 15.25
CA ASN A 68 -5.29 -2.94 16.15
C ASN A 68 -5.40 -1.61 16.90
N LEU A 69 -5.76 -0.52 16.21
CA LEU A 69 -5.96 0.79 16.82
C LEU A 69 -7.10 0.77 17.84
N THR A 70 -8.22 0.09 17.54
CA THR A 70 -9.36 -0.03 18.44
C THR A 70 -8.96 -0.78 19.72
N ILE A 71 -8.24 -1.89 19.58
CA ILE A 71 -7.74 -2.65 20.74
C ILE A 71 -6.81 -1.76 21.58
N PHE A 72 -5.86 -1.06 20.93
CA PHE A 72 -4.95 -0.17 21.64
C PHE A 72 -5.71 0.94 22.38
N ALA A 73 -6.69 1.59 21.76
CA ALA A 73 -7.48 2.65 22.36
C ALA A 73 -8.33 2.18 23.56
N VAL A 74 -8.81 0.94 23.54
CA VAL A 74 -9.61 0.36 24.64
C VAL A 74 -8.75 0.08 25.87
N TYR A 75 -7.51 -0.37 25.68
CA TYR A 75 -6.63 -0.77 26.79
C TYR A 75 -5.71 0.34 27.31
N HIS A 76 -5.49 1.41 26.52
CA HIS A 76 -4.64 2.55 26.90
C HIS A 76 -5.40 3.88 26.78
N PRO A 77 -6.53 4.05 27.50
CA PRO A 77 -7.33 5.28 27.37
C PRO A 77 -6.62 6.53 27.91
N SER A 78 -5.71 6.37 28.88
CA SER A 78 -4.99 7.47 29.52
C SER A 78 -3.79 8.01 28.70
N GLU A 79 -3.19 7.19 27.84
CA GLU A 79 -2.04 7.60 27.02
C GLU A 79 -2.45 8.29 25.71
N LEU A 80 -3.67 8.02 25.23
CA LEU A 80 -4.13 8.50 23.92
C LEU A 80 -4.86 9.85 23.95
N LEU A 81 -5.36 10.29 25.13
CA LEU A 81 -6.35 11.34 25.15
C LEU A 81 -6.20 12.28 26.35
N ASP A 82 -5.35 13.28 26.22
CA ASP A 82 -5.71 14.57 26.78
C ASP A 82 -6.95 15.05 25.99
N ASP A 83 -8.03 15.50 26.66
CA ASP A 83 -9.34 15.83 26.07
C ASP A 83 -9.29 16.79 24.87
N ARG A 84 -8.19 17.53 24.72
CA ARG A 84 -7.91 18.40 23.57
C ARG A 84 -7.40 17.66 22.33
N GLU A 85 -6.62 16.61 22.50
CA GLU A 85 -6.07 15.82 21.40
C GLU A 85 -7.12 14.87 20.82
N ALA A 86 -8.00 14.30 21.64
CA ALA A 86 -9.14 13.52 21.20
C ALA A 86 -10.09 14.29 20.30
N PHE A 87 -10.34 15.54 20.66
CA PHE A 87 -11.18 16.43 19.85
C PHE A 87 -10.52 16.79 18.53
N GLN A 88 -9.19 16.93 18.50
CA GLN A 88 -8.44 17.15 17.26
C GLN A 88 -8.45 15.91 16.37
N VAL A 89 -8.17 14.70 16.90
CA VAL A 89 -8.23 13.45 16.15
C VAL A 89 -9.63 13.20 15.58
N SER A 90 -10.69 13.44 16.35
CA SER A 90 -12.08 13.37 15.87
C SER A 90 -12.34 14.35 14.73
N LYS A 91 -11.81 15.57 14.83
CA LYS A 91 -11.93 16.60 13.79
C LYS A 91 -11.18 16.22 12.51
N TYR A 92 -10.03 15.57 12.62
CA TYR A 92 -9.28 15.02 11.48
C TYR A 92 -10.03 13.85 10.82
N PHE A 93 -10.73 13.02 11.58
CA PHE A 93 -11.50 11.90 11.05
C PHE A 93 -12.80 12.33 10.33
N PHE A 94 -13.43 13.42 10.75
CA PHE A 94 -14.67 13.95 10.16
C PHE A 94 -14.47 14.98 9.04
N ASN A 95 -13.33 15.65 8.98
CA ASN A 95 -12.93 16.44 7.82
C ASN A 95 -11.98 15.59 6.97
N PRO A 96 -12.35 15.29 5.72
CA PRO A 96 -11.39 14.65 4.81
C PRO A 96 -10.18 15.57 4.67
N ASP A 97 -9.11 15.19 5.38
CA ASP A 97 -7.85 15.91 5.35
C ASP A 97 -7.45 16.10 3.88
N PRO A 98 -7.02 17.29 3.45
CA PRO A 98 -6.50 17.49 2.11
C PRO A 98 -5.46 16.45 1.70
N ALA A 99 -4.75 15.85 2.66
CA ALA A 99 -3.84 14.73 2.43
C ALA A 99 -4.56 13.46 1.93
N VAL A 100 -5.70 13.09 2.48
CA VAL A 100 -6.49 11.92 2.04
C VAL A 100 -7.03 12.13 0.64
N LEU A 101 -7.56 13.32 0.37
CA LEU A 101 -8.01 13.72 -0.96
C LEU A 101 -6.84 13.69 -1.96
N GLN A 102 -5.67 14.15 -1.57
CA GLN A 102 -4.48 14.17 -2.40
C GLN A 102 -3.96 12.76 -2.72
N ILE A 103 -3.99 11.83 -1.76
CA ILE A 103 -3.68 10.41 -1.97
C ILE A 103 -4.69 9.78 -2.94
N PHE A 104 -5.97 10.07 -2.80
CA PHE A 104 -7.00 9.58 -3.71
C PHE A 104 -6.81 10.11 -5.14
N ILE A 105 -6.57 11.42 -5.30
CA ILE A 105 -6.27 12.04 -6.60
C ILE A 105 -5.02 11.43 -7.22
N PHE A 106 -3.99 11.17 -6.42
CA PHE A 106 -2.76 10.51 -6.87
C PHE A 106 -3.04 9.11 -7.41
N PHE A 107 -3.83 8.29 -6.69
CA PHE A 107 -4.20 6.95 -7.11
C PHE A 107 -5.02 6.96 -8.41
N VAL A 108 -6.01 7.84 -8.52
CA VAL A 108 -6.80 8.01 -9.74
C VAL A 108 -5.92 8.45 -10.90
N SER A 109 -4.99 9.38 -10.67
CA SER A 109 -4.07 9.86 -11.71
C SER A 109 -3.17 8.73 -12.24
N VAL A 110 -2.65 7.88 -11.36
CA VAL A 110 -1.83 6.72 -11.77
C VAL A 110 -2.65 5.74 -12.62
N THR A 111 -3.89 5.44 -12.24
CA THR A 111 -4.75 4.53 -13.01
C THR A 111 -5.12 5.08 -14.37
N VAL A 112 -5.40 6.38 -14.49
CA VAL A 112 -5.67 7.05 -15.77
C VAL A 112 -4.44 7.04 -16.67
N ILE A 113 -3.26 7.37 -16.13
CA ILE A 113 -2.00 7.33 -16.89
C ILE A 113 -1.72 5.92 -17.41
N MET A 114 -1.92 4.88 -16.57
CA MET A 114 -1.75 3.49 -17.00
C MET A 114 -2.73 3.11 -18.11
N ALA A 115 -4.00 3.51 -18.00
CA ALA A 115 -5.00 3.23 -19.02
C ALA A 115 -4.64 3.90 -20.37
N ASP A 116 -4.26 5.18 -20.34
CA ASP A 116 -3.82 5.92 -21.54
C ASP A 116 -2.60 5.27 -22.20
N MET A 117 -1.62 4.84 -21.40
CA MET A 117 -0.44 4.14 -21.92
C MET A 117 -0.82 2.81 -22.57
N HIS A 118 -1.69 2.01 -21.94
CA HIS A 118 -2.16 0.75 -22.50
C HIS A 118 -2.90 0.93 -23.83
N LEU A 119 -3.68 2.00 -23.98
CA LEU A 119 -4.36 2.29 -25.24
C LEU A 119 -3.34 2.60 -26.36
N ILE A 120 -2.30 3.37 -26.09
CA ILE A 120 -1.25 3.66 -27.05
C ILE A 120 -0.45 2.39 -27.41
N GLU A 121 -0.11 1.58 -26.41
CA GLU A 121 0.59 0.31 -26.60
C GLU A 121 -0.23 -0.67 -27.46
N GLN A 122 -1.54 -0.79 -27.21
CA GLN A 122 -2.44 -1.62 -28.00
C GLN A 122 -2.58 -1.14 -29.45
N ALA A 123 -2.66 0.18 -29.67
CA ALA A 123 -2.70 0.77 -30.99
C ALA A 123 -1.42 0.47 -31.80
N CYS A 124 -0.28 0.30 -31.12
CA CYS A 124 0.99 -0.10 -31.74
C CYS A 124 1.22 -1.63 -31.78
N GLY A 125 0.25 -2.43 -31.35
CA GLY A 125 0.38 -3.89 -31.31
C GLY A 125 1.34 -4.41 -30.23
N LEU A 126 1.65 -3.59 -29.23
CA LEU A 126 2.54 -3.93 -28.12
C LEU A 126 1.74 -4.40 -26.87
N GLY A 127 2.43 -5.07 -25.95
CA GLY A 127 1.85 -5.47 -24.65
C GLY A 127 1.27 -6.88 -24.59
N GLN A 128 1.35 -7.64 -25.69
CA GLN A 128 0.90 -9.03 -25.77
C GLN A 128 1.99 -10.04 -25.35
N ASP A 129 3.23 -9.61 -25.37
CA ASP A 129 4.36 -10.47 -25.04
C ASP A 129 4.44 -10.76 -23.53
N ILE A 130 4.90 -11.95 -23.21
CA ILE A 130 5.06 -12.40 -21.82
C ILE A 130 6.32 -11.77 -21.23
N GLY A 131 6.21 -11.23 -20.01
CA GLY A 131 7.29 -10.57 -19.28
C GLY A 131 7.39 -9.07 -19.57
N LEU A 132 7.54 -8.29 -18.52
CA LEU A 132 7.65 -6.81 -18.60
C LEU A 132 8.93 -6.35 -19.31
N SER A 133 9.96 -7.19 -19.36
CA SER A 133 11.23 -6.93 -20.04
C SER A 133 11.22 -7.34 -21.53
N SER A 134 10.17 -8.00 -22.00
CA SER A 134 10.02 -8.40 -23.39
C SER A 134 9.85 -7.17 -24.28
N ASN A 135 10.41 -7.21 -25.49
CA ASN A 135 10.32 -6.13 -26.48
C ASN A 135 10.81 -4.73 -26.03
N ARG A 136 11.82 -4.69 -25.16
CA ARG A 136 12.36 -3.45 -24.61
C ARG A 136 12.76 -2.42 -25.67
N GLU A 137 13.27 -2.90 -26.81
CA GLU A 137 13.66 -2.04 -27.95
C GLU A 137 12.43 -1.39 -28.61
N ALA A 138 11.33 -2.13 -28.78
CA ALA A 138 10.10 -1.59 -29.35
C ALA A 138 9.47 -0.51 -28.45
N TYR A 139 9.50 -0.69 -27.14
CA TYR A 139 9.05 0.32 -26.18
C TYR A 139 9.99 1.55 -26.16
N ALA A 140 11.29 1.36 -26.28
CA ALA A 140 12.24 2.47 -26.39
C ALA A 140 11.97 3.29 -27.65
N LYS A 141 11.77 2.63 -28.78
CA LYS A 141 11.41 3.28 -30.05
C LYS A 141 10.06 4.02 -29.97
N LEU A 142 9.07 3.46 -29.28
CA LEU A 142 7.78 4.13 -29.03
C LEU A 142 7.97 5.40 -28.19
N CYS A 143 8.82 5.36 -27.16
CA CYS A 143 9.18 6.54 -26.37
C CYS A 143 9.90 7.63 -27.18
N GLU A 144 10.66 7.27 -28.21
CA GLU A 144 11.33 8.23 -29.10
C GLU A 144 10.35 8.85 -30.10
N THR A 145 9.42 8.06 -30.62
CA THR A 145 8.51 8.45 -31.71
C THR A 145 7.30 9.22 -31.19
N ASP A 146 6.72 8.81 -30.04
CA ASP A 146 5.51 9.42 -29.49
C ASP A 146 5.83 10.28 -28.25
N VAL A 147 5.68 11.59 -28.41
CA VAL A 147 5.92 12.58 -27.35
C VAL A 147 4.95 12.39 -26.16
N LYS A 148 3.68 12.03 -26.45
CA LYS A 148 2.67 11.78 -25.41
C LYS A 148 3.04 10.55 -24.58
N TYR A 149 3.43 9.46 -25.25
CA TYR A 149 3.85 8.24 -24.57
C TYR A 149 5.08 8.46 -23.69
N ARG A 150 6.07 9.18 -24.16
CA ARG A 150 7.28 9.55 -23.39
C ARG A 150 6.94 10.34 -22.13
N TYR A 151 6.04 11.31 -22.22
CA TYR A 151 5.60 12.10 -21.08
C TYR A 151 4.86 11.22 -20.04
N LEU A 152 3.92 10.39 -20.47
CA LEU A 152 3.17 9.48 -19.61
C LEU A 152 4.11 8.46 -18.93
N SER A 153 5.06 7.89 -19.67
CA SER A 153 6.03 6.94 -19.17
C SER A 153 6.91 7.54 -18.07
N SER A 154 7.41 8.77 -18.26
CA SER A 154 8.21 9.47 -17.24
C SER A 154 7.41 9.75 -15.98
N ARG A 155 6.14 10.17 -16.10
CA ARG A 155 5.25 10.40 -14.97
C ARG A 155 4.94 9.10 -14.22
N LEU A 156 4.64 8.04 -14.94
CA LEU A 156 4.35 6.74 -14.36
C LEU A 156 5.57 6.17 -13.61
N TRP A 157 6.78 6.33 -14.18
CA TRP A 157 8.01 5.92 -13.52
C TRP A 157 8.20 6.64 -12.18
N LEU A 158 8.05 7.97 -12.18
CA LEU A 158 8.16 8.77 -10.95
C LEU A 158 7.15 8.34 -9.88
N TYR A 159 5.90 8.13 -10.28
CA TYR A 159 4.85 7.70 -9.35
C TYR A 159 5.11 6.29 -8.79
N ARG A 160 5.57 5.36 -9.62
CA ARG A 160 5.96 4.01 -9.17
C ARG A 160 7.14 4.06 -8.21
N PHE A 161 8.15 4.87 -8.50
CA PHE A 161 9.30 5.03 -7.62
C PHE A 161 8.89 5.58 -6.25
N LEU A 162 8.10 6.65 -6.24
CA LEU A 162 7.61 7.25 -5.00
C LEU A 162 6.73 6.28 -4.19
N SER A 163 5.83 5.58 -4.86
CA SER A 163 5.00 4.54 -4.22
C SER A 163 5.83 3.40 -3.63
N SER A 164 6.86 2.94 -4.34
CA SER A 164 7.79 1.91 -3.84
C SER A 164 8.54 2.38 -2.60
N LEU A 165 9.00 3.63 -2.60
CA LEU A 165 9.70 4.21 -1.45
C LEU A 165 8.78 4.28 -0.22
N CYS A 166 7.56 4.78 -0.40
CA CYS A 166 6.56 4.80 0.68
C CYS A 166 6.25 3.39 1.21
N ASN A 167 6.10 2.42 0.31
CA ASN A 167 5.83 1.04 0.71
C ASN A 167 7.00 0.43 1.51
N LEU A 168 8.24 0.69 1.13
CA LEU A 168 9.42 0.27 1.90
C LEU A 168 9.46 0.91 3.30
N CYS A 169 9.14 2.19 3.40
CA CYS A 169 9.01 2.86 4.71
C CYS A 169 7.93 2.20 5.57
N CYS A 170 6.76 1.89 4.98
CA CYS A 170 5.68 1.19 5.69
C CYS A 170 6.10 -0.21 6.17
N ILE A 171 6.83 -0.98 5.33
CA ILE A 171 7.37 -2.29 5.72
C ILE A 171 8.30 -2.15 6.93
N GLY A 172 9.19 -1.15 6.94
CA GLY A 172 10.10 -0.87 8.04
C GLY A 172 9.38 -0.48 9.34
N CYS A 173 8.40 0.42 9.26
CA CYS A 173 7.58 0.82 10.40
C CYS A 173 6.78 -0.36 10.98
N ASN A 174 6.17 -1.17 10.14
CA ASN A 174 5.42 -2.36 10.58
C ASN A 174 6.35 -3.41 11.20
N PHE A 175 7.55 -3.58 10.68
CA PHE A 175 8.56 -4.46 11.26
C PHE A 175 8.99 -3.98 12.66
N TYR A 176 9.26 -2.68 12.81
CA TYR A 176 9.60 -2.10 14.10
C TYR A 176 8.47 -2.32 15.13
N SER A 177 7.22 -2.05 14.74
CA SER A 177 6.05 -2.28 15.59
C SER A 177 5.91 -3.75 16.00
N LEU A 178 6.20 -4.67 15.08
CA LEU A 178 6.14 -6.11 15.34
C LEU A 178 7.21 -6.55 16.36
N CYS A 179 8.45 -6.05 16.22
CA CYS A 179 9.53 -6.31 17.17
C CYS A 179 9.18 -5.77 18.57
N PHE A 180 8.70 -4.53 18.64
CA PHE A 180 8.30 -3.91 19.89
C PHE A 180 7.19 -4.70 20.62
N MET A 181 6.16 -5.15 19.88
CA MET A 181 5.10 -5.98 20.46
C MET A 181 5.60 -7.35 20.89
N ALA A 182 6.52 -7.95 20.14
CA ALA A 182 7.10 -9.26 20.49
C ALA A 182 7.96 -9.18 21.75
N GLU A 183 8.75 -8.12 21.93
CA GLU A 183 9.52 -7.87 23.15
C GLU A 183 8.62 -7.71 24.37
N ASN A 184 7.55 -6.92 24.24
CA ASN A 184 6.59 -6.71 25.34
C ASN A 184 5.73 -7.96 25.63
N LEU A 185 5.65 -8.94 24.74
CA LEU A 185 5.00 -10.20 24.98
C LEU A 185 5.83 -11.11 25.91
N SER A 186 7.16 -11.00 25.85
CA SER A 186 8.10 -11.84 26.60
C SER A 186 8.34 -11.36 28.03
N THR A 187 7.93 -10.14 28.37
CA THR A 187 8.08 -9.53 29.71
C THR A 187 6.91 -9.85 30.67
N LEU A 188 6.02 -10.74 30.28
CA LEU A 188 4.90 -11.30 31.05
C LEU A 188 5.15 -12.76 31.46
#